data_c687a6057e2e88114f6a7ead12bb14ad
#
_entry.id   c687a6057e2e88114f6a7ead12bb14ad
#
_cell.length_a   1.000
_cell.length_b   1.000
_cell.length_c   1.000
_cell.angle_alpha   90.00
_cell.angle_beta   90.00
_cell.angle_gamma   90.00
#
_symmetry.space_group_name_H-M   'P 1'
#
loop_
_entity.id
_entity.type
_entity.pdbx_description
1 polymer ?
#
loop_
_entity_poly.entity_id
_entity_poly.type
_entity_poly.pdbx_seq_one_letter_code
_entity_poly.pdbx_strand_id
1 'polypeptide(L)'
;GIGPATAAGVVAFAHNRPAMYLETNVRTVFLHELFPDEEGIRDKQLEPLVRATCPADNPRSWYYALLDYGAHLKATFGNASRRSAHYTRQSAFEGSRRQKRAEVVRIVLAAEGAISLEEAHSLLNSFERDRGRDGVDDELFASIVADLEREGFFVVEDGIARA
;
A
#
# COMPACT_ATOMS: atom_id res chain seq x y z
N GLY A 1 -6.32 1.14 13.23
CA GLY A 1 -7.25 2.08 12.63
C GLY A 1 -6.93 2.38 11.17
N ILE A 2 -7.83 3.04 10.44
CA ILE A 2 -7.62 3.47 9.05
C ILE A 2 -7.16 4.93 9.02
N GLY A 3 -6.26 5.26 8.08
CA GLY A 3 -5.78 6.63 7.89
C GLY A 3 -6.81 7.54 7.24
N PRO A 4 -6.59 8.90 7.29
CA PRO A 4 -7.54 9.88 6.74
C PRO A 4 -7.85 9.67 5.24
N ALA A 5 -6.85 9.33 4.43
CA ALA A 5 -7.04 9.08 3.00
C ALA A 5 -7.93 7.86 2.74
N THR A 6 -7.73 6.77 3.50
CA THR A 6 -8.57 5.56 3.40
C THR A 6 -10.01 5.86 3.84
N ALA A 7 -10.19 6.60 4.94
CA ALA A 7 -11.51 7.01 5.41
C ALA A 7 -12.24 7.87 4.36
N ALA A 8 -11.54 8.84 3.77
CA ALA A 8 -12.09 9.67 2.69
C ALA A 8 -12.46 8.83 1.45
N GLY A 9 -11.64 7.83 1.10
CA GLY A 9 -11.94 6.89 0.02
C GLY A 9 -13.22 6.10 0.29
N VAL A 10 -13.43 5.58 1.50
CA VAL A 10 -14.68 4.90 1.87
C VAL A 10 -15.87 5.85 1.70
N VAL A 11 -15.77 7.08 2.17
CA VAL A 11 -16.87 8.08 2.04
C VAL A 11 -17.18 8.36 0.57
N ALA A 12 -16.14 8.57 -0.25
CA ALA A 12 -16.32 8.87 -1.68
C ALA A 12 -16.86 7.68 -2.47
N PHE A 13 -16.25 6.50 -2.30
CA PHE A 13 -16.55 5.34 -3.16
C PHE A 13 -17.72 4.49 -2.66
N ALA A 14 -17.83 4.23 -1.36
CA ALA A 14 -18.94 3.44 -0.84
C ALA A 14 -20.23 4.28 -0.70
N HIS A 15 -20.12 5.50 -0.21
CA HIS A 15 -21.28 6.33 0.11
C HIS A 15 -21.61 7.39 -0.96
N ASN A 16 -20.77 7.54 -2.00
CA ASN A 16 -20.92 8.57 -3.03
C ASN A 16 -21.12 9.99 -2.45
N ARG A 17 -20.32 10.34 -1.45
CA ARG A 17 -20.38 11.64 -0.76
C ARG A 17 -19.07 12.39 -0.93
N PRO A 18 -19.10 13.74 -1.07
CA PRO A 18 -17.88 14.53 -1.15
C PRO A 18 -16.96 14.29 0.05
N ALA A 19 -15.70 14.01 -0.23
CA ALA A 19 -14.66 13.81 0.77
C ALA A 19 -13.32 14.28 0.23
N MET A 20 -12.39 14.60 1.12
CA MET A 20 -11.03 15.00 0.74
C MET A 20 -10.17 13.77 0.49
N TYR A 21 -10.33 13.14 -0.67
CA TYR A 21 -9.55 11.98 -1.08
C TYR A 21 -8.39 12.40 -1.97
N LEU A 22 -7.20 12.50 -1.38
CA LEU A 22 -5.96 12.90 -2.06
C LEU A 22 -4.95 11.74 -1.98
N GLU A 23 -5.04 10.83 -2.93
CA GLU A 23 -4.08 9.75 -3.12
C GLU A 23 -3.12 10.05 -4.30
N THR A 24 -2.21 9.15 -4.60
CA THR A 24 -1.13 9.39 -5.55
C THR A 24 -1.60 9.76 -6.96
N ASN A 25 -2.67 9.14 -7.50
CA ASN A 25 -3.15 9.45 -8.85
C ASN A 25 -3.89 10.78 -8.89
N VAL A 26 -4.72 11.06 -7.88
CA VAL A 26 -5.37 12.37 -7.73
C VAL A 26 -4.31 13.47 -7.62
N ARG A 27 -3.30 13.27 -6.75
CA ARG A 27 -2.18 14.21 -6.62
C ARG A 27 -1.44 14.41 -7.94
N THR A 28 -1.23 13.34 -8.71
CA THR A 28 -0.57 13.40 -10.03
C THR A 28 -1.32 14.33 -10.97
N VAL A 29 -2.65 14.22 -11.04
CA VAL A 29 -3.48 15.10 -11.90
C VAL A 29 -3.30 16.56 -11.51
N PHE A 30 -3.53 16.90 -10.25
CA PHE A 30 -3.44 18.29 -9.80
C PHE A 30 -2.05 18.88 -9.97
N LEU A 31 -0.99 18.12 -9.70
CA LEU A 31 0.38 18.57 -9.90
C LEU A 31 0.75 18.73 -11.37
N HIS A 32 0.24 17.86 -12.24
CA HIS A 32 0.50 17.95 -13.68
C HIS A 32 -0.20 19.15 -14.30
N GLU A 33 -1.49 19.34 -13.99
CA GLU A 33 -2.33 20.33 -14.66
C GLU A 33 -2.15 21.75 -14.09
N LEU A 34 -1.93 21.88 -12.78
CA LEU A 34 -1.97 23.17 -12.12
C LEU A 34 -0.61 23.66 -11.62
N PHE A 35 0.38 22.77 -11.53
CA PHE A 35 1.72 23.09 -11.04
C PHE A 35 2.79 22.45 -11.93
N PRO A 36 2.80 22.74 -13.26
CA PRO A 36 3.67 22.03 -14.21
C PRO A 36 5.17 22.20 -13.91
N ASP A 37 5.56 23.39 -13.43
CA ASP A 37 6.97 23.79 -13.24
C ASP A 37 7.36 23.93 -11.75
N GLU A 38 6.47 23.57 -10.81
CA GLU A 38 6.70 23.75 -9.40
C GLU A 38 7.09 22.45 -8.69
N GLU A 39 7.95 22.57 -7.69
CA GLU A 39 8.45 21.47 -6.85
C GLU A 39 8.09 21.73 -5.37
N GLY A 40 8.06 20.66 -4.58
CA GLY A 40 7.83 20.76 -3.14
C GLY A 40 6.39 21.15 -2.75
N ILE A 41 5.43 20.94 -3.64
CA ILE A 41 4.02 21.27 -3.39
C ILE A 41 3.48 20.43 -2.26
N ARG A 42 2.92 21.09 -1.24
CA ARG A 42 2.32 20.44 -0.07
C ARG A 42 0.86 20.10 -0.31
N ASP A 43 0.38 19.04 0.32
CA ASP A 43 -1.03 18.62 0.24
C ASP A 43 -2.00 19.74 0.63
N LYS A 44 -1.63 20.59 1.59
CA LYS A 44 -2.42 21.78 1.99
C LYS A 44 -2.68 22.79 0.86
N GLN A 45 -1.84 22.80 -0.18
CA GLN A 45 -2.03 23.64 -1.36
C GLN A 45 -3.00 22.98 -2.35
N LEU A 46 -3.03 21.66 -2.40
CA LEU A 46 -3.92 20.88 -3.26
C LEU A 46 -5.34 20.73 -2.68
N GLU A 47 -5.46 20.62 -1.36
CA GLU A 47 -6.75 20.39 -0.68
C GLU A 47 -7.87 21.36 -1.10
N PRO A 48 -7.66 22.71 -1.13
CA PRO A 48 -8.73 23.62 -1.54
C PRO A 48 -9.14 23.41 -3.01
N LEU A 49 -8.21 23.03 -3.88
CA LEU A 49 -8.47 22.78 -5.29
C LEU A 49 -9.27 21.50 -5.48
N VAL A 50 -8.90 20.42 -4.78
CA VAL A 50 -9.65 19.16 -4.77
C VAL A 50 -11.07 19.37 -4.25
N ARG A 51 -11.25 20.15 -3.18
CA ARG A 51 -12.58 20.46 -2.62
C ARG A 51 -13.42 21.30 -3.58
N ALA A 52 -12.81 22.29 -4.22
CA ALA A 52 -13.51 23.19 -5.14
C ALA A 52 -13.98 22.49 -6.44
N THR A 53 -13.27 21.45 -6.87
CA THR A 53 -13.57 20.72 -8.10
C THR A 53 -14.39 19.46 -7.91
N CYS A 54 -14.48 18.94 -6.67
CA CYS A 54 -15.25 17.73 -6.36
C CYS A 54 -16.77 18.01 -6.44
N PRO A 55 -17.52 17.38 -7.38
CA PRO A 55 -18.96 17.60 -7.48
C PRO A 55 -19.71 17.03 -6.27
N ALA A 56 -20.79 17.71 -5.87
CA ALA A 56 -21.59 17.32 -4.71
C ALA A 56 -22.47 16.10 -4.98
N ASP A 57 -22.93 15.95 -6.21
CA ASP A 57 -23.91 14.94 -6.65
C ASP A 57 -23.28 13.60 -7.05
N ASN A 58 -22.06 13.61 -7.63
CA ASN A 58 -21.40 12.39 -8.06
C ASN A 58 -19.87 12.39 -7.85
N PRO A 59 -19.39 12.51 -6.60
CA PRO A 59 -17.97 12.48 -6.30
C PRO A 59 -17.29 11.15 -6.64
N ARG A 60 -18.03 10.04 -6.60
CA ARG A 60 -17.50 8.71 -6.95
C ARG A 60 -16.99 8.66 -8.38
N SER A 61 -17.81 9.03 -9.36
CA SER A 61 -17.41 9.01 -10.76
C SER A 61 -16.28 9.99 -11.04
N TRP A 62 -16.31 11.15 -10.40
CA TRP A 62 -15.25 12.15 -10.51
C TRP A 62 -13.90 11.61 -10.00
N TYR A 63 -13.89 10.96 -8.84
CA TYR A 63 -12.65 10.35 -8.33
C TYR A 63 -12.17 9.18 -9.20
N TYR A 64 -13.07 8.34 -9.72
CA TYR A 64 -12.66 7.31 -10.68
C TYR A 64 -12.01 7.93 -11.92
N ALA A 65 -12.58 8.98 -12.49
CA ALA A 65 -11.97 9.68 -13.61
C ALA A 65 -10.59 10.25 -13.28
N LEU A 66 -10.39 10.81 -12.09
CA LEU A 66 -9.08 11.28 -11.64
C LEU A 66 -8.08 10.13 -11.43
N LEU A 67 -8.52 8.99 -10.92
CA LEU A 67 -7.66 7.81 -10.77
C LEU A 67 -7.17 7.31 -12.13
N ASP A 68 -8.07 7.18 -13.10
CA ASP A 68 -7.75 6.73 -14.46
C ASP A 68 -6.88 7.75 -15.19
N TYR A 69 -7.23 9.03 -15.12
CA TYR A 69 -6.45 10.10 -15.73
C TYR A 69 -5.05 10.21 -15.11
N GLY A 70 -4.93 10.12 -13.79
CA GLY A 70 -3.64 10.11 -13.12
C GLY A 70 -2.77 8.91 -13.48
N ALA A 71 -3.38 7.74 -13.69
CA ALA A 71 -2.67 6.56 -14.18
C ALA A 71 -2.18 6.77 -15.63
N HIS A 72 -3.02 7.34 -16.52
CA HIS A 72 -2.65 7.70 -17.88
C HIS A 72 -1.50 8.71 -17.90
N LEU A 73 -1.58 9.80 -17.13
CA LEU A 73 -0.51 10.81 -17.05
C LEU A 73 0.82 10.20 -16.61
N LYS A 74 0.80 9.32 -15.62
CA LYS A 74 2.03 8.61 -15.18
C LYS A 74 2.64 7.75 -16.27
N ALA A 75 1.81 7.08 -17.06
CA ALA A 75 2.28 6.23 -18.15
C ALA A 75 2.86 7.05 -19.30
N THR A 76 2.28 8.22 -19.60
CA THR A 76 2.62 9.04 -20.76
C THR A 76 3.73 10.06 -20.48
N PHE A 77 3.65 10.77 -19.35
CA PHE A 77 4.50 11.91 -19.02
C PHE A 77 5.39 11.68 -17.79
N GLY A 78 5.24 10.53 -17.14
CA GLY A 78 5.94 10.24 -15.89
C GLY A 78 5.16 10.67 -14.65
N ASN A 79 5.70 10.33 -13.49
CA ASN A 79 5.00 10.51 -12.22
C ASN A 79 5.16 11.93 -11.65
N ALA A 80 4.24 12.82 -11.96
CA ALA A 80 4.22 14.20 -11.43
C ALA A 80 4.10 14.24 -9.89
N SER A 81 3.56 13.20 -9.24
CA SER A 81 3.48 13.17 -7.76
C SER A 81 4.85 13.19 -7.08
N ARG A 82 5.95 12.93 -7.82
CA ARG A 82 7.33 13.09 -7.31
C ARG A 82 7.66 14.53 -6.91
N ARG A 83 6.97 15.50 -7.46
CA ARG A 83 7.12 16.93 -7.12
C ARG A 83 6.42 17.32 -5.83
N SER A 84 5.64 16.42 -5.23
CA SER A 84 5.03 16.66 -3.93
C SER A 84 6.07 16.67 -2.82
N ALA A 85 5.93 17.60 -1.86
CA ALA A 85 6.73 17.62 -0.63
C ALA A 85 6.56 16.35 0.23
N HIS A 86 5.47 15.60 0.03
CA HIS A 86 5.15 14.37 0.75
C HIS A 86 5.43 13.10 -0.06
N TYR A 87 6.14 13.24 -1.19
CA TYR A 87 6.48 12.07 -2.00
C TYR A 87 7.40 11.12 -1.25
N THR A 88 6.95 9.90 -1.07
CA THR A 88 7.77 8.82 -0.56
C THR A 88 7.85 7.72 -1.62
N ARG A 89 9.06 7.39 -2.04
CA ARG A 89 9.28 6.28 -2.97
C ARG A 89 8.97 4.96 -2.25
N GLN A 90 7.96 4.25 -2.72
CA GLN A 90 7.69 2.91 -2.25
C GLN A 90 8.78 1.97 -2.79
N SER A 91 9.36 1.13 -1.91
CA SER A 91 10.27 0.07 -2.34
C SER A 91 9.56 -0.91 -3.29
N ALA A 92 10.33 -1.55 -4.17
CA ALA A 92 9.81 -2.64 -5.00
C ALA A 92 9.14 -3.70 -4.11
N PHE A 93 8.10 -4.36 -4.62
CA PHE A 93 7.45 -5.44 -3.88
C PHE A 93 8.34 -6.67 -3.79
N GLU A 94 8.99 -7.02 -4.91
CA GLU A 94 9.90 -8.16 -5.02
C GLU A 94 11.09 -8.03 -4.05
N GLY A 95 11.31 -9.07 -3.25
CA GLY A 95 12.35 -9.12 -2.22
C GLY A 95 12.07 -8.27 -0.96
N SER A 96 10.99 -7.48 -0.95
CA SER A 96 10.67 -6.61 0.18
C SER A 96 10.16 -7.39 1.40
N ARG A 97 10.24 -6.77 2.59
CA ARG A 97 9.60 -7.28 3.81
C ARG A 97 8.10 -7.56 3.61
N ARG A 98 7.39 -6.76 2.78
CA ARG A 98 5.97 -6.99 2.46
C ARG A 98 5.74 -8.31 1.74
N GLN A 99 6.61 -8.68 0.78
CA GLN A 99 6.53 -9.95 0.09
C GLN A 99 6.79 -11.11 1.05
N LYS A 100 7.83 -11.00 1.87
CA LYS A 100 8.16 -12.01 2.88
C LYS A 100 7.03 -12.23 3.89
N ARG A 101 6.41 -11.14 4.37
CA ARG A 101 5.23 -11.22 5.25
C ARG A 101 4.06 -11.94 4.58
N ALA A 102 3.74 -11.58 3.33
CA ALA A 102 2.67 -12.24 2.57
C ALA A 102 2.97 -13.73 2.35
N GLU A 103 4.22 -14.09 2.15
CA GLU A 103 4.63 -15.49 1.99
C GLU A 103 4.49 -16.27 3.29
N VAL A 104 4.92 -15.72 4.44
CA VAL A 104 4.73 -16.37 5.76
C VAL A 104 3.24 -16.62 6.02
N VAL A 105 2.37 -15.65 5.78
CA VAL A 105 0.92 -15.86 5.92
C VAL A 105 0.44 -17.00 5.01
N ARG A 106 0.89 -17.04 3.74
CA ARG A 106 0.52 -18.10 2.81
C ARG A 106 0.97 -19.48 3.27
N ILE A 107 2.21 -19.57 3.79
CA ILE A 107 2.78 -20.82 4.34
C ILE A 107 1.94 -21.33 5.51
N VAL A 108 1.61 -20.45 6.47
CA VAL A 108 0.81 -20.82 7.65
C VAL A 108 -0.60 -21.26 7.24
N LEU A 109 -1.25 -20.54 6.33
CA LEU A 109 -2.59 -20.89 5.84
C LEU A 109 -2.61 -22.20 5.05
N ALA A 110 -1.53 -22.51 4.33
CA ALA A 110 -1.42 -23.77 3.54
C ALA A 110 -1.15 -25.01 4.41
N ALA A 111 -0.76 -24.85 5.65
CA ALA A 111 -0.36 -25.94 6.55
C ALA A 111 -1.54 -26.70 7.20
N GLU A 112 -2.79 -26.47 6.74
CA GLU A 112 -4.00 -27.19 7.19
C GLU A 112 -4.10 -27.41 8.71
N GLY A 113 -3.79 -26.38 9.48
CA GLY A 113 -3.97 -26.36 10.94
C GLY A 113 -2.79 -25.85 11.74
N ALA A 114 -1.59 -26.36 11.58
CA ALA A 114 -0.43 -25.94 12.35
C ALA A 114 0.89 -26.21 11.63
N ILE A 115 1.87 -25.32 11.80
CA ILE A 115 3.23 -25.47 11.27
C ILE A 115 4.25 -24.98 12.29
N SER A 116 5.40 -25.68 12.40
CA SER A 116 6.49 -25.19 13.21
C SER A 116 7.13 -23.93 12.59
N LEU A 117 7.59 -23.00 13.43
CA LEU A 117 8.30 -21.82 12.95
C LEU A 117 9.59 -22.17 12.19
N GLU A 118 10.26 -23.26 12.57
CA GLU A 118 11.44 -23.76 11.87
C GLU A 118 11.10 -24.19 10.43
N GLU A 119 10.03 -24.96 10.25
CA GLU A 119 9.54 -25.38 8.93
C GLU A 119 9.05 -24.19 8.10
N ALA A 120 8.30 -23.26 8.69
CA ALA A 120 7.85 -22.05 8.02
C ALA A 120 9.02 -21.19 7.53
N HIS A 121 10.07 -21.05 8.34
CA HIS A 121 11.31 -20.35 7.98
C HIS A 121 12.04 -21.06 6.83
N SER A 122 12.15 -22.40 6.90
CA SER A 122 12.74 -23.20 5.83
C SER A 122 12.02 -23.03 4.50
N LEU A 123 10.68 -23.03 4.50
CA LEU A 123 9.86 -22.81 3.32
C LEU A 123 10.00 -21.39 2.75
N LEU A 124 10.05 -20.37 3.63
CA LEU A 124 10.33 -18.99 3.22
C LEU A 124 11.73 -18.87 2.58
N ASN A 125 12.72 -19.52 3.14
CA ASN A 125 14.07 -19.54 2.59
C ASN A 125 14.16 -20.26 1.24
N SER A 126 13.38 -21.31 1.04
CA SER A 126 13.26 -21.98 -0.27
C SER A 126 12.59 -21.04 -1.30
N PHE A 127 11.52 -20.35 -0.92
CA PHE A 127 10.86 -19.35 -1.74
C PHE A 127 11.79 -18.22 -2.21
N GLU A 128 12.67 -17.73 -1.33
CA GLU A 128 13.65 -16.70 -1.68
C GLU A 128 14.74 -17.25 -2.61
N ARG A 129 15.28 -18.44 -2.32
CA ARG A 129 16.32 -19.10 -3.15
C ARG A 129 15.84 -19.41 -4.56
N ASP A 130 14.59 -19.88 -4.72
CA ASP A 130 13.99 -20.16 -6.02
C ASP A 130 13.90 -18.91 -6.92
N ARG A 131 13.99 -17.75 -6.31
CA ARG A 131 13.99 -16.42 -6.98
C ARG A 131 15.39 -15.79 -7.07
N GLY A 132 16.43 -16.58 -6.78
CA GLY A 132 17.82 -16.13 -6.84
C GLY A 132 18.19 -15.09 -5.77
N ARG A 133 17.47 -15.08 -4.64
CA ARG A 133 17.74 -14.17 -3.51
C ARG A 133 18.37 -14.90 -2.34
N ASP A 134 19.04 -14.14 -1.48
CA ASP A 134 19.54 -14.65 -0.21
C ASP A 134 18.37 -15.05 0.69
N GLY A 135 18.62 -16.03 1.56
CA GLY A 135 17.66 -16.44 2.57
C GLY A 135 17.37 -15.31 3.57
N VAL A 136 16.33 -15.52 4.35
CA VAL A 136 15.92 -14.64 5.44
C VAL A 136 16.62 -15.13 6.71
N ASP A 137 17.33 -14.25 7.40
CA ASP A 137 17.95 -14.58 8.70
C ASP A 137 16.90 -14.75 9.80
N ASP A 138 17.34 -15.34 10.92
CA ASP A 138 16.48 -15.66 12.05
C ASP A 138 15.86 -14.39 12.67
N GLU A 139 16.61 -13.29 12.74
CA GLU A 139 16.15 -12.03 13.34
C GLU A 139 15.02 -11.41 12.52
N LEU A 140 15.21 -11.30 11.21
CA LEU A 140 14.17 -10.78 10.32
C LEU A 140 12.93 -11.67 10.30
N PHE A 141 13.12 -13.00 10.28
CA PHE A 141 12.02 -13.94 10.34
C PHE A 141 11.22 -13.80 11.63
N ALA A 142 11.89 -13.82 12.78
CA ALA A 142 11.26 -13.64 14.10
C ALA A 142 10.49 -12.30 14.18
N SER A 143 11.08 -11.23 13.66
CA SER A 143 10.43 -9.92 13.59
C SER A 143 9.17 -9.93 12.71
N ILE A 144 9.17 -10.66 11.61
CA ILE A 144 7.99 -10.81 10.72
C ILE A 144 6.89 -11.59 11.45
N VAL A 145 7.23 -12.70 12.09
CA VAL A 145 6.29 -13.55 12.85
C VAL A 145 5.62 -12.75 13.97
N ALA A 146 6.40 -12.03 14.77
CA ALA A 146 5.90 -11.21 15.88
C ALA A 146 4.95 -10.10 15.41
N ASP A 147 5.24 -9.47 14.26
CA ASP A 147 4.35 -8.47 13.67
C ASP A 147 3.03 -9.09 13.21
N LEU A 148 3.08 -10.24 12.54
CA LEU A 148 1.89 -10.91 12.00
C LEU A 148 0.99 -11.46 13.12
N GLU A 149 1.59 -12.00 14.18
CA GLU A 149 0.86 -12.45 15.38
C GLU A 149 0.16 -11.28 16.07
N ARG A 150 0.88 -10.17 16.32
CA ARG A 150 0.30 -8.95 16.90
C ARG A 150 -0.84 -8.38 16.08
N GLU A 151 -0.79 -8.52 14.76
CA GLU A 151 -1.82 -8.09 13.82
C GLU A 151 -2.99 -9.09 13.71
N GLY A 152 -2.87 -10.27 14.33
CA GLY A 152 -3.95 -11.26 14.40
C GLY A 152 -4.07 -12.16 13.15
N PHE A 153 -3.02 -12.33 12.36
CA PHE A 153 -3.03 -13.24 11.22
C PHE A 153 -2.98 -14.71 11.61
N PHE A 154 -2.30 -15.02 12.71
CA PHE A 154 -2.21 -16.34 13.32
C PHE A 154 -1.74 -16.21 14.77
N VAL A 155 -1.77 -17.32 15.52
CA VAL A 155 -1.29 -17.40 16.91
C VAL A 155 -0.06 -18.30 16.95
N VAL A 156 0.93 -17.98 17.80
CA VAL A 156 2.12 -18.80 18.02
C VAL A 156 2.13 -19.32 19.45
N GLU A 157 2.13 -20.63 19.60
CA GLU A 157 2.27 -21.34 20.89
C GLU A 157 3.35 -22.42 20.77
N ASP A 158 4.29 -22.43 21.69
CA ASP A 158 5.40 -23.41 21.75
C ASP A 158 6.16 -23.58 20.41
N GLY A 159 6.36 -22.46 19.69
CA GLY A 159 7.05 -22.46 18.39
C GLY A 159 6.22 -23.00 17.22
N ILE A 160 4.91 -23.14 17.39
CA ILE A 160 3.96 -23.61 16.37
C ILE A 160 2.99 -22.48 16.04
N ALA A 161 2.90 -22.12 14.74
CA ALA A 161 1.94 -21.16 14.22
C ALA A 161 0.64 -21.88 13.80
N ARG A 162 -0.51 -21.28 14.17
CA ARG A 162 -1.88 -21.72 13.80
C ARG A 162 -2.69 -20.56 13.29
N ALA A 163 -3.37 -20.71 12.14
CA ALA A 163 -4.27 -19.71 11.55
C ALA A 163 -5.67 -19.79 12.16
#